data_333a076f3a680d1e93487276a174ddaa
#
_entry.id   333a076f3a680d1e93487276a174ddaa
#
_cell.length_a   1.000
_cell.length_b   1.000
_cell.length_c   1.000
_cell.angle_alpha   90.00
_cell.angle_beta   90.00
_cell.angle_gamma   90.00
#
_symmetry.space_group_name_H-M   'P 1'
#
loop_
_entity.id
_entity.type
_entity.pdbx_description
1 polymer ?
#
loop_
_entity_poly.entity_id
_entity_poly.type
_entity_poly.pdbx_seq_one_letter_code
_entity_poly.pdbx_strand_id
1 'polypeptide(L)'
;MLKNIKILRGLFSQKITYLLLIFLLLITACEEPKKGCTDIRATNFDVAAAKDDNTTCSFPKLILQTAYIVGDSNFLTTSSYKNSLNQPFKIIQAATYLSDFQLLTSDNKIFRTTDSIALYRITDTLKVLNSFAMIGRNNGFEFTIGTFEAVGKTFAQLRFNLGLTPVANANDATKMPSGHPLSIRPDSMYNRATKSYIFNKLVIAKGTNFGDTLSFNMTTLNDIVLTKNLPTTEGANVTIKLIINYLQLLNDVDLTKSKNQIEAQIVTNAPKVFSLK
;
A
#
# COMPACT_ATOMS: atom_id res chain seq x y z
N MET A 1 54.69 -65.06 -32.44
CA MET A 1 53.81 -65.02 -31.24
C MET A 1 53.72 -63.64 -30.60
N LEU A 2 54.74 -62.82 -30.61
CA LEU A 2 54.79 -61.51 -29.95
C LEU A 2 53.96 -60.37 -30.61
N LYS A 3 53.64 -60.47 -31.90
CA LYS A 3 52.91 -59.44 -32.67
C LYS A 3 51.40 -59.40 -32.29
N ASN A 4 50.83 -60.55 -31.98
CA ASN A 4 49.39 -60.64 -31.65
C ASN A 4 49.08 -60.10 -30.23
N ILE A 5 50.04 -60.12 -29.29
CA ILE A 5 49.87 -59.67 -27.94
C ILE A 5 49.82 -58.11 -27.89
N LYS A 6 50.54 -57.38 -28.77
CA LYS A 6 50.49 -55.93 -28.85
C LYS A 6 49.17 -55.39 -29.43
N ILE A 7 48.58 -56.13 -30.37
CA ILE A 7 47.28 -55.76 -30.96
C ILE A 7 46.16 -55.94 -29.95
N LEU A 8 46.16 -57.02 -29.19
CA LEU A 8 45.16 -57.27 -28.13
C LEU A 8 45.24 -56.23 -27.02
N ARG A 9 46.44 -55.80 -26.59
CA ARG A 9 46.65 -54.73 -25.58
C ARG A 9 46.16 -53.38 -26.09
N GLY A 10 46.33 -53.06 -27.37
CA GLY A 10 45.82 -51.78 -27.93
C GLY A 10 44.29 -51.73 -27.98
N LEU A 11 43.64 -52.81 -28.38
CA LEU A 11 42.17 -52.92 -28.43
C LEU A 11 41.54 -52.90 -27.02
N PHE A 12 42.20 -53.49 -26.04
CA PHE A 12 41.72 -53.47 -24.65
C PHE A 12 41.88 -52.08 -24.01
N SER A 13 42.99 -51.39 -24.29
CA SER A 13 43.22 -50.01 -23.84
C SER A 13 42.21 -49.04 -24.46
N GLN A 14 41.89 -49.13 -25.75
CA GLN A 14 40.89 -48.29 -26.38
C GLN A 14 39.49 -48.50 -25.79
N LYS A 15 39.06 -49.75 -25.54
CA LYS A 15 37.75 -50.03 -24.93
C LYS A 15 37.64 -49.48 -23.52
N ILE A 16 38.68 -49.55 -22.73
CA ILE A 16 38.74 -48.98 -21.38
C ILE A 16 38.64 -47.45 -21.43
N THR A 17 39.32 -46.82 -22.38
CA THR A 17 39.28 -45.36 -22.58
C THR A 17 37.86 -44.88 -22.94
N TYR A 18 37.19 -45.59 -23.84
CA TYR A 18 35.80 -45.30 -24.20
C TYR A 18 34.82 -45.50 -23.00
N LEU A 19 35.03 -46.55 -22.22
CA LEU A 19 34.23 -46.83 -21.04
C LEU A 19 34.40 -45.74 -19.97
N LEU A 20 35.65 -45.29 -19.76
CA LEU A 20 35.96 -44.18 -18.86
C LEU A 20 35.37 -42.84 -19.35
N LEU A 21 35.40 -42.60 -20.67
CA LEU A 21 34.80 -41.37 -21.24
C LEU A 21 33.27 -41.36 -21.09
N ILE A 22 32.62 -42.51 -21.31
CA ILE A 22 31.15 -42.66 -21.09
C ILE A 22 30.83 -42.51 -19.61
N PHE A 23 31.62 -43.07 -18.71
CA PHE A 23 31.44 -42.93 -17.27
C PHE A 23 31.63 -41.48 -16.83
N LEU A 24 32.60 -40.76 -17.38
CA LEU A 24 32.83 -39.33 -17.11
C LEU A 24 31.65 -38.47 -17.58
N LEU A 25 31.06 -38.80 -18.73
CA LEU A 25 29.86 -38.10 -19.25
C LEU A 25 28.61 -38.36 -18.40
N LEU A 26 28.50 -39.54 -17.74
CA LEU A 26 27.37 -39.87 -16.88
C LEU A 26 27.42 -39.14 -15.53
N ILE A 27 28.59 -38.78 -15.02
CA ILE A 27 28.72 -38.06 -13.73
C ILE A 27 28.53 -36.54 -13.87
N THR A 28 28.63 -35.96 -15.06
CA THR A 28 28.35 -34.53 -15.29
C THR A 28 26.88 -34.22 -15.53
N ALA A 29 26.01 -35.24 -15.63
CA ALA A 29 24.56 -35.07 -15.91
C ALA A 29 23.72 -34.82 -14.67
N CYS A 30 24.32 -34.77 -13.46
CA CYS A 30 23.57 -34.47 -12.25
C CYS A 30 23.57 -32.93 -12.02
N GLU A 31 22.78 -32.18 -12.79
CA GLU A 31 22.48 -30.80 -12.42
C GLU A 31 21.64 -30.78 -11.13
N GLU A 32 22.06 -29.97 -10.17
CA GLU A 32 21.20 -29.74 -8.99
C GLU A 32 19.86 -29.18 -9.45
N PRO A 33 18.74 -29.70 -8.95
CA PRO A 33 17.43 -29.21 -9.33
C PRO A 33 17.32 -27.71 -9.03
N LYS A 34 16.91 -26.94 -10.02
CA LYS A 34 16.70 -25.51 -9.88
C LYS A 34 15.72 -25.23 -8.72
N LYS A 35 16.17 -24.44 -7.76
CA LYS A 35 15.33 -23.98 -6.64
C LYS A 35 14.64 -22.69 -7.02
N GLY A 36 13.40 -22.49 -6.58
CA GLY A 36 12.64 -21.28 -6.80
C GLY A 36 11.25 -21.35 -6.19
N CYS A 37 10.48 -20.27 -6.29
CA CYS A 37 9.13 -20.26 -5.80
C CYS A 37 8.20 -21.03 -6.76
N THR A 38 7.55 -22.07 -6.27
CA THR A 38 6.58 -22.90 -7.05
C THR A 38 5.13 -22.51 -6.77
N ASP A 39 4.85 -21.51 -5.91
CA ASP A 39 3.50 -21.00 -5.66
C ASP A 39 3.09 -20.04 -6.78
N ILE A 40 2.09 -20.44 -7.59
CA ILE A 40 1.56 -19.65 -8.70
C ILE A 40 1.01 -18.28 -8.28
N ARG A 41 0.63 -18.12 -7.00
CA ARG A 41 0.15 -16.84 -6.44
C ARG A 41 1.27 -15.84 -6.19
N ALA A 42 2.53 -16.30 -6.17
CA ALA A 42 3.67 -15.44 -5.93
C ALA A 42 4.03 -14.60 -7.18
N THR A 43 4.51 -13.39 -6.96
CA THR A 43 4.97 -12.49 -8.03
C THR A 43 6.24 -12.97 -8.72
N ASN A 44 7.00 -13.84 -8.05
CA ASN A 44 8.23 -14.46 -8.54
C ASN A 44 8.08 -15.98 -8.75
N PHE A 45 6.87 -16.43 -9.11
CA PHE A 45 6.65 -17.82 -9.51
C PHE A 45 7.61 -18.23 -10.63
N ASP A 46 8.27 -19.36 -10.44
CA ASP A 46 9.23 -19.89 -11.41
C ASP A 46 8.77 -21.29 -11.88
N VAL A 47 8.19 -21.36 -13.08
CA VAL A 47 7.73 -22.60 -13.70
C VAL A 47 8.86 -23.61 -13.94
N ALA A 48 10.11 -23.14 -14.03
CA ALA A 48 11.29 -23.99 -14.23
C ALA A 48 11.89 -24.49 -12.90
N ALA A 49 11.38 -24.08 -11.74
CA ALA A 49 11.84 -24.59 -10.46
C ALA A 49 11.41 -26.04 -10.28
N ALA A 50 12.38 -26.93 -10.12
CA ALA A 50 12.16 -28.35 -9.84
C ALA A 50 12.11 -28.66 -8.34
N LYS A 51 12.55 -27.72 -7.50
CA LYS A 51 12.49 -27.82 -6.03
C LYS A 51 11.90 -26.54 -5.46
N ASP A 52 10.85 -26.72 -4.66
CA ASP A 52 10.22 -25.62 -3.97
C ASP A 52 11.15 -24.98 -2.93
N ASP A 53 11.23 -23.66 -2.94
CA ASP A 53 11.88 -22.85 -1.93
C ASP A 53 10.90 -21.76 -1.48
N ASN A 54 9.97 -22.17 -0.61
CA ASN A 54 8.93 -21.29 -0.08
C ASN A 54 9.49 -20.05 0.65
N THR A 55 10.77 -20.06 1.03
CA THR A 55 11.42 -18.92 1.70
C THR A 55 11.71 -17.78 0.72
N THR A 56 11.73 -18.07 -0.58
CA THR A 56 11.98 -17.07 -1.64
C THR A 56 10.72 -16.52 -2.28
N CYS A 57 9.54 -17.06 -1.96
CA CYS A 57 8.27 -16.60 -2.53
C CYS A 57 7.95 -15.16 -2.08
N SER A 58 7.68 -14.31 -3.06
CA SER A 58 7.20 -12.94 -2.86
C SER A 58 5.73 -12.86 -3.28
N PHE A 59 4.85 -12.49 -2.35
CA PHE A 59 3.43 -12.41 -2.63
C PHE A 59 2.99 -11.01 -3.07
N PRO A 60 1.91 -10.93 -3.89
CA PRO A 60 1.36 -9.66 -4.34
C PRO A 60 1.06 -8.71 -3.19
N LYS A 61 1.22 -7.42 -3.45
CA LYS A 61 0.90 -6.33 -2.52
C LYS A 61 -0.33 -5.57 -2.99
N LEU A 62 -1.12 -5.08 -2.03
CA LEU A 62 -2.09 -4.03 -2.27
C LEU A 62 -1.36 -2.69 -2.24
N ILE A 63 -1.39 -1.98 -3.36
CA ILE A 63 -0.72 -0.70 -3.56
C ILE A 63 -1.79 0.37 -3.79
N LEU A 64 -1.71 1.45 -3.02
CA LEU A 64 -2.54 2.63 -3.20
C LEU A 64 -1.74 3.70 -3.93
N GLN A 65 -2.14 4.04 -5.16
CA GLN A 65 -1.62 5.20 -5.89
C GLN A 65 -2.61 6.36 -5.76
N THR A 66 -2.14 7.51 -5.29
CA THR A 66 -2.98 8.68 -5.04
C THR A 66 -2.74 9.79 -6.06
N ALA A 67 -3.82 10.45 -6.47
CA ALA A 67 -3.77 11.69 -7.22
C ALA A 67 -4.52 12.78 -6.43
N TYR A 68 -3.85 13.90 -6.21
CA TYR A 68 -4.42 15.04 -5.48
C TYR A 68 -4.84 16.13 -6.46
N ILE A 69 -6.12 16.50 -6.41
CA ILE A 69 -6.67 17.52 -7.30
C ILE A 69 -7.49 18.56 -6.51
N VAL A 70 -7.73 19.72 -7.13
CA VAL A 70 -8.70 20.73 -6.69
C VAL A 70 -9.56 21.07 -7.91
N GLY A 71 -10.80 20.61 -7.91
CA GLY A 71 -11.62 20.60 -9.12
C GLY A 71 -11.01 19.68 -10.17
N ASP A 72 -10.77 20.20 -11.36
CA ASP A 72 -10.19 19.47 -12.50
C ASP A 72 -8.67 19.65 -12.63
N SER A 73 -8.06 20.40 -11.71
CA SER A 73 -6.64 20.73 -11.76
C SER A 73 -5.83 19.97 -10.73
N ASN A 74 -4.57 19.67 -11.05
CA ASN A 74 -3.64 19.11 -10.06
C ASN A 74 -3.49 20.07 -8.87
N PHE A 75 -3.52 19.50 -7.68
CA PHE A 75 -3.32 20.26 -6.45
C PHE A 75 -1.89 20.83 -6.36
N LEU A 76 -1.79 22.14 -6.17
CA LEU A 76 -0.55 22.87 -5.91
C LEU A 76 -0.71 23.71 -4.64
N THR A 77 0.21 23.57 -3.69
CA THR A 77 0.20 24.33 -2.43
C THR A 77 0.42 25.84 -2.64
N THR A 78 1.03 26.23 -3.76
CA THR A 78 1.27 27.64 -4.15
C THR A 78 0.07 28.28 -4.80
N SER A 79 -0.87 27.49 -5.33
CA SER A 79 -2.04 28.01 -6.05
C SER A 79 -3.15 28.43 -5.12
N SER A 80 -3.91 29.42 -5.57
CA SER A 80 -5.19 29.81 -4.97
C SER A 80 -6.34 29.18 -5.74
N TYR A 81 -7.40 28.86 -5.04
CA TYR A 81 -8.61 28.24 -5.56
C TYR A 81 -9.84 29.01 -5.10
N LYS A 82 -11.00 28.71 -5.65
CA LYS A 82 -12.27 29.23 -5.20
C LYS A 82 -13.21 28.06 -4.92
N ASN A 83 -13.97 28.16 -3.83
CA ASN A 83 -15.03 27.19 -3.53
C ASN A 83 -16.30 27.48 -4.36
N SER A 84 -17.36 26.70 -4.18
CA SER A 84 -18.65 26.87 -4.86
C SER A 84 -19.33 28.22 -4.57
N LEU A 85 -19.00 28.86 -3.44
CA LEU A 85 -19.47 30.21 -3.09
C LEU A 85 -18.54 31.32 -3.62
N ASN A 86 -17.65 31.00 -4.56
CA ASN A 86 -16.68 31.92 -5.16
C ASN A 86 -15.70 32.57 -4.16
N GLN A 87 -15.55 31.99 -2.99
CA GLN A 87 -14.65 32.48 -1.94
C GLN A 87 -13.22 31.95 -2.14
N PRO A 88 -12.20 32.83 -2.17
CA PRO A 88 -10.83 32.42 -2.41
C PRO A 88 -10.20 31.73 -1.20
N PHE A 89 -9.43 30.69 -1.46
CA PHE A 89 -8.63 29.97 -0.46
C PHE A 89 -7.34 29.39 -1.06
N LYS A 90 -6.39 29.10 -0.18
CA LYS A 90 -5.22 28.24 -0.46
C LYS A 90 -5.20 27.09 0.53
N ILE A 91 -4.79 25.92 0.10
CA ILE A 91 -4.53 24.78 1.00
C ILE A 91 -3.04 24.78 1.30
N ILE A 92 -2.69 25.06 2.55
CA ILE A 92 -1.29 25.06 3.05
C ILE A 92 -0.85 23.65 3.40
N GLN A 93 -1.72 22.91 4.08
CA GLN A 93 -1.47 21.52 4.49
C GLN A 93 -2.77 20.73 4.40
N ALA A 94 -2.67 19.52 3.86
CA ALA A 94 -3.72 18.51 3.95
C ALA A 94 -3.07 17.15 4.15
N ALA A 95 -3.44 16.46 5.22
CA ALA A 95 -2.96 15.12 5.53
C ALA A 95 -4.07 14.32 6.21
N THR A 96 -4.11 13.01 5.93
CA THR A 96 -5.21 12.15 6.35
C THR A 96 -4.71 10.75 6.60
N TYR A 97 -5.14 10.12 7.69
CA TYR A 97 -5.01 8.69 7.89
C TYR A 97 -6.12 7.94 7.18
N LEU A 98 -5.74 6.87 6.51
CA LEU A 98 -6.65 5.84 6.00
C LEU A 98 -6.29 4.50 6.66
N SER A 99 -7.31 3.70 6.98
CA SER A 99 -7.10 2.42 7.64
C SER A 99 -8.14 1.37 7.24
N ASP A 100 -7.87 0.10 7.57
CA ASP A 100 -8.75 -1.05 7.35
C ASP A 100 -9.21 -1.20 5.88
N PHE A 101 -8.24 -1.26 4.97
CA PHE A 101 -8.52 -1.46 3.55
C PHE A 101 -9.10 -2.84 3.27
N GLN A 102 -10.21 -2.88 2.53
CA GLN A 102 -10.95 -4.07 2.17
C GLN A 102 -11.33 -4.01 0.69
N LEU A 103 -11.17 -5.11 -0.03
CA LEU A 103 -11.74 -5.30 -1.35
C LEU A 103 -12.92 -6.26 -1.25
N LEU A 104 -14.05 -5.91 -1.86
CA LEU A 104 -15.26 -6.71 -1.82
C LEU A 104 -15.63 -7.18 -3.23
N THR A 105 -15.96 -8.44 -3.36
CA THR A 105 -16.55 -9.00 -4.57
C THR A 105 -18.03 -8.61 -4.71
N SER A 106 -18.65 -8.87 -5.84
CA SER A 106 -20.07 -8.57 -6.09
C SER A 106 -21.03 -9.31 -5.15
N ASP A 107 -20.60 -10.45 -4.60
CA ASP A 107 -21.33 -11.22 -3.57
C ASP A 107 -20.99 -10.78 -2.14
N ASN A 108 -20.36 -9.61 -1.98
CA ASN A 108 -19.97 -9.00 -0.71
C ASN A 108 -18.95 -9.81 0.12
N LYS A 109 -18.22 -10.74 -0.48
CA LYS A 109 -17.13 -11.42 0.19
C LYS A 109 -15.96 -10.45 0.38
N ILE A 110 -15.48 -10.33 1.63
CA ILE A 110 -14.45 -9.37 2.03
C ILE A 110 -13.06 -10.01 1.93
N PHE A 111 -12.11 -9.28 1.37
CA PHE A 111 -10.70 -9.61 1.30
C PHE A 111 -9.85 -8.47 1.89
N ARG A 112 -8.84 -8.84 2.67
CA ARG A 112 -7.93 -7.91 3.36
C ARG A 112 -6.48 -8.26 3.09
N THR A 113 -5.58 -7.36 3.43
CA THR A 113 -4.14 -7.66 3.53
C THR A 113 -3.89 -8.64 4.68
N THR A 114 -2.82 -9.42 4.59
CA THR A 114 -2.48 -10.47 5.57
C THR A 114 -1.39 -10.05 6.55
N ASP A 115 -0.64 -8.98 6.25
CA ASP A 115 0.41 -8.47 7.14
C ASP A 115 -0.18 -8.01 8.48
N SER A 116 0.59 -8.17 9.53
CA SER A 116 0.19 -7.76 10.87
C SER A 116 1.25 -6.92 11.55
N ILE A 117 0.83 -6.06 12.49
CA ILE A 117 1.71 -5.21 13.28
C ILE A 117 1.25 -5.21 14.75
N ALA A 118 2.21 -5.01 15.66
CA ALA A 118 1.91 -4.80 17.07
C ALA A 118 1.56 -3.32 17.31
N LEU A 119 0.43 -3.06 17.93
CA LEU A 119 0.05 -1.77 18.49
C LEU A 119 0.35 -1.75 19.99
N TYR A 120 1.06 -0.74 20.43
CA TYR A 120 1.50 -0.58 21.83
C TYR A 120 0.57 0.41 22.53
N ARG A 121 -0.35 -0.11 23.33
CA ARG A 121 -1.27 0.69 24.11
C ARG A 121 -0.77 0.85 25.55
N ILE A 122 -1.40 1.72 26.34
CA ILE A 122 -1.00 1.94 27.73
C ILE A 122 -1.10 0.66 28.55
N THR A 123 -2.14 -0.15 28.29
CA THR A 123 -2.48 -1.33 29.10
C THR A 123 -1.93 -2.64 28.55
N ASP A 124 -1.67 -2.72 27.23
CA ASP A 124 -1.28 -3.97 26.56
C ASP A 124 -0.63 -3.73 25.20
N THR A 125 -0.25 -4.82 24.56
CA THR A 125 0.20 -4.86 23.16
C THR A 125 -0.74 -5.75 22.36
N LEU A 126 -1.34 -5.20 21.31
CA LEU A 126 -2.30 -5.92 20.48
C LEU A 126 -1.79 -6.10 19.06
N LYS A 127 -1.80 -7.33 18.56
CA LYS A 127 -1.49 -7.63 17.14
C LYS A 127 -2.74 -7.36 16.29
N VAL A 128 -2.60 -6.51 15.28
CA VAL A 128 -3.69 -6.15 14.33
C VAL A 128 -3.20 -6.29 12.89
N LEU A 129 -4.12 -6.28 11.93
CA LEU A 129 -3.75 -6.18 10.52
C LEU A 129 -3.03 -4.85 10.26
N ASN A 130 -1.90 -4.93 9.56
CA ASN A 130 -1.15 -3.74 9.14
C ASN A 130 -1.78 -3.19 7.85
N SER A 131 -2.81 -2.38 8.01
CA SER A 131 -3.62 -1.85 6.91
C SER A 131 -3.80 -0.34 7.10
N PHE A 132 -2.69 0.41 7.06
CA PHE A 132 -2.64 1.84 7.33
C PHE A 132 -1.92 2.58 6.22
N ALA A 133 -2.43 3.78 5.89
CA ALA A 133 -1.74 4.78 5.09
C ALA A 133 -1.91 6.17 5.72
N MET A 134 -0.90 7.01 5.61
CA MET A 134 -1.01 8.44 5.87
C MET A 134 -0.78 9.17 4.55
N ILE A 135 -1.87 9.63 3.96
CA ILE A 135 -1.88 10.30 2.66
C ILE A 135 -1.85 11.81 2.81
N GLY A 136 -1.36 12.49 1.79
CA GLY A 136 -1.25 13.92 1.69
C GLY A 136 -0.13 14.26 0.71
N ARG A 137 -0.17 15.43 0.08
CA ARG A 137 0.79 15.75 -0.98
C ARG A 137 2.27 15.62 -0.55
N ASN A 138 2.57 15.90 0.70
CA ASN A 138 3.94 15.81 1.22
C ASN A 138 4.34 14.40 1.66
N ASN A 139 3.42 13.43 1.60
CA ASN A 139 3.62 12.07 2.07
C ASN A 139 3.84 11.05 0.94
N GLY A 140 3.90 11.54 -0.32
CA GLY A 140 4.07 10.70 -1.50
C GLY A 140 2.78 10.43 -2.25
N PHE A 141 2.90 9.62 -3.31
CA PHE A 141 1.80 9.29 -4.22
C PHE A 141 1.55 7.79 -4.30
N GLU A 142 2.42 6.97 -3.73
CA GLU A 142 2.28 5.51 -3.73
C GLU A 142 2.55 4.96 -2.33
N PHE A 143 1.64 4.09 -1.87
CA PHE A 143 1.66 3.51 -0.53
C PHE A 143 1.44 2.00 -0.64
N THR A 144 2.36 1.22 -0.13
CA THR A 144 2.16 -0.22 0.03
C THR A 144 1.33 -0.45 1.29
N ILE A 145 0.12 -0.99 1.12
CA ILE A 145 -0.80 -1.25 2.23
C ILE A 145 -0.46 -2.57 2.91
N GLY A 146 -0.05 -3.59 2.14
CA GLY A 146 0.35 -4.88 2.69
C GLY A 146 0.25 -6.01 1.67
N THR A 147 0.59 -7.23 2.11
CA THR A 147 0.47 -8.44 1.30
C THR A 147 -0.99 -8.76 1.04
N PHE A 148 -1.34 -9.02 -0.22
CA PHE A 148 -2.71 -9.27 -0.66
C PHE A 148 -2.76 -10.51 -1.58
N GLU A 149 -3.13 -11.63 -1.02
CA GLU A 149 -3.06 -12.94 -1.70
C GLU A 149 -4.29 -13.28 -2.54
N ALA A 150 -5.38 -12.50 -2.42
CA ALA A 150 -6.63 -12.77 -3.13
C ALA A 150 -6.64 -12.18 -4.55
N VAL A 151 -5.66 -12.56 -5.35
CA VAL A 151 -5.50 -12.15 -6.76
C VAL A 151 -6.24 -13.08 -7.73
N GLY A 152 -6.31 -12.71 -9.01
CA GLY A 152 -7.06 -13.46 -10.02
C GLY A 152 -8.58 -13.33 -9.91
N LYS A 153 -9.07 -12.31 -9.17
CA LYS A 153 -10.49 -12.03 -8.94
C LYS A 153 -10.85 -10.64 -9.46
N THR A 154 -12.16 -10.43 -9.60
CA THR A 154 -12.72 -9.10 -9.85
C THR A 154 -13.42 -8.62 -8.59
N PHE A 155 -13.03 -7.45 -8.11
CA PHE A 155 -13.67 -6.80 -6.97
C PHE A 155 -14.62 -5.71 -7.47
N ALA A 156 -15.75 -5.56 -6.77
CA ALA A 156 -16.77 -4.56 -7.09
C ALA A 156 -16.64 -3.28 -6.26
N GLN A 157 -15.96 -3.36 -5.11
CA GLN A 157 -15.85 -2.25 -4.16
C GLN A 157 -14.49 -2.22 -3.48
N LEU A 158 -14.01 -1.00 -3.23
CA LEU A 158 -12.98 -0.69 -2.25
C LEU A 158 -13.66 -0.07 -1.03
N ARG A 159 -13.37 -0.58 0.16
CA ARG A 159 -13.81 -0.04 1.43
C ARG A 159 -12.61 0.27 2.32
N PHE A 160 -12.64 1.39 3.03
CA PHE A 160 -11.62 1.78 4.01
C PHE A 160 -12.18 2.80 5.00
N ASN A 161 -11.52 2.94 6.13
CA ASN A 161 -11.82 4.00 7.08
C ASN A 161 -11.05 5.28 6.75
N LEU A 162 -11.74 6.40 6.70
CA LEU A 162 -11.17 7.73 6.78
C LEU A 162 -10.92 8.04 8.25
N GLY A 163 -9.67 7.95 8.68
CA GLY A 163 -9.24 8.02 10.07
C GLY A 163 -8.72 6.69 10.62
N LEU A 164 -8.60 6.62 11.94
CA LEU A 164 -8.10 5.46 12.68
C LEU A 164 -9.17 4.89 13.59
N THR A 165 -9.23 3.56 13.68
CA THR A 165 -10.09 2.89 14.67
C THR A 165 -9.68 3.29 16.10
N PRO A 166 -10.58 3.20 17.12
CA PRO A 166 -10.24 3.50 18.51
C PRO A 166 -9.02 2.72 19.01
N VAL A 167 -8.85 1.48 18.56
CA VAL A 167 -7.69 0.63 18.89
C VAL A 167 -6.40 1.21 18.32
N ALA A 168 -6.39 1.63 17.05
CA ALA A 168 -5.23 2.22 16.40
C ALA A 168 -4.92 3.62 16.96
N ASN A 169 -5.94 4.40 17.33
CA ASN A 169 -5.77 5.72 17.93
C ASN A 169 -5.14 5.66 19.34
N ALA A 170 -5.33 4.58 20.07
CA ALA A 170 -4.73 4.36 21.39
C ALA A 170 -3.25 3.89 21.34
N ASN A 171 -2.67 3.75 20.15
CA ASN A 171 -1.29 3.30 19.99
C ASN A 171 -0.28 4.36 20.38
N ASP A 172 0.80 3.97 21.02
CA ASP A 172 1.96 4.81 21.30
C ASP A 172 2.84 4.95 20.03
N ALA A 173 2.73 6.09 19.36
CA ALA A 173 3.47 6.37 18.14
C ALA A 173 5.00 6.31 18.31
N THR A 174 5.53 6.47 19.54
CA THR A 174 6.98 6.43 19.81
C THR A 174 7.56 5.03 19.68
N LYS A 175 6.73 3.99 19.79
CA LYS A 175 7.13 2.59 19.70
C LYS A 175 6.97 1.99 18.30
N MET A 176 6.39 2.75 17.37
CA MET A 176 6.21 2.29 16.01
C MET A 176 7.52 2.33 15.22
N PRO A 177 7.74 1.36 14.31
CA PRO A 177 8.90 1.38 13.42
C PRO A 177 9.00 2.68 12.62
N SER A 178 10.22 3.18 12.43
CA SER A 178 10.46 4.35 11.60
C SER A 178 9.89 4.15 10.19
N GLY A 179 9.23 5.18 9.66
CA GLY A 179 8.57 5.12 8.34
C GLY A 179 7.16 4.53 8.34
N HIS A 180 6.74 3.84 9.41
CA HIS A 180 5.37 3.36 9.51
C HIS A 180 4.37 4.53 9.57
N PRO A 181 3.18 4.47 8.94
CA PRO A 181 2.19 5.55 8.99
C PRO A 181 1.87 6.03 10.41
N LEU A 182 1.80 5.12 11.38
CA LEU A 182 1.52 5.43 12.79
C LEU A 182 2.76 5.84 13.60
N SER A 183 3.95 5.96 13.01
CA SER A 183 5.15 6.43 13.73
C SER A 183 5.15 7.95 13.90
N ILE A 184 5.97 8.43 14.86
CA ILE A 184 6.23 9.87 14.97
C ILE A 184 7.07 10.33 13.78
N ARG A 185 6.58 11.36 13.10
CA ARG A 185 7.23 12.01 11.95
C ARG A 185 7.15 13.53 12.16
N PRO A 186 8.03 14.34 11.53
CA PRO A 186 8.02 15.80 11.66
C PRO A 186 6.68 16.43 11.28
N ASP A 187 6.02 15.87 10.26
CA ASP A 187 4.70 16.25 9.76
C ASP A 187 3.57 15.40 10.36
N SER A 188 3.87 14.60 11.40
CA SER A 188 2.93 13.65 11.96
C SER A 188 1.78 14.36 12.65
N MET A 189 0.63 13.74 12.55
CA MET A 189 -0.61 14.17 13.17
C MET A 189 -0.82 13.51 14.54
N TYR A 190 0.27 13.19 15.25
CA TYR A 190 0.22 12.65 16.59
C TYR A 190 0.39 13.75 17.65
N ASN A 191 -0.60 13.89 18.51
CA ASN A 191 -0.53 14.80 19.64
C ASN A 191 0.11 14.10 20.85
N ARG A 192 1.35 14.52 21.20
CA ARG A 192 2.11 13.91 22.30
C ARG A 192 1.49 14.17 23.68
N ALA A 193 0.79 15.30 23.87
CA ALA A 193 0.20 15.65 25.15
C ALA A 193 -1.04 14.78 25.45
N THR A 194 -1.88 14.56 24.45
CA THR A 194 -3.08 13.71 24.59
C THR A 194 -2.83 12.26 24.22
N LYS A 195 -1.62 11.91 23.71
CA LYS A 195 -1.26 10.58 23.21
C LYS A 195 -2.28 10.02 22.22
N SER A 196 -2.72 10.86 21.28
CA SER A 196 -3.73 10.52 20.29
C SER A 196 -3.39 11.06 18.91
N TYR A 197 -3.97 10.45 17.87
CA TYR A 197 -3.78 10.89 16.49
C TYR A 197 -4.84 11.92 16.11
N ILE A 198 -4.45 12.85 15.25
CA ILE A 198 -5.33 13.70 14.45
C ILE A 198 -5.61 12.93 13.17
N PHE A 199 -6.87 12.60 12.86
CA PHE A 199 -7.18 11.74 11.72
C PHE A 199 -7.10 12.49 10.40
N ASN A 200 -7.58 13.73 10.40
CA ASN A 200 -7.53 14.60 9.24
C ASN A 200 -7.05 15.99 9.68
N LYS A 201 -6.02 16.49 9.03
CA LYS A 201 -5.50 17.82 9.23
C LYS A 201 -5.65 18.63 7.95
N LEU A 202 -6.30 19.77 8.06
CA LEU A 202 -6.44 20.72 6.98
C LEU A 202 -6.04 22.11 7.47
N VAL A 203 -5.09 22.74 6.79
CA VAL A 203 -4.72 24.13 7.02
C VAL A 203 -4.99 24.90 5.75
N ILE A 204 -5.85 25.92 5.84
CA ILE A 204 -6.18 26.80 4.73
C ILE A 204 -5.85 28.24 5.06
N ALA A 205 -5.47 29.02 4.05
CA ALA A 205 -5.46 30.48 4.09
C ALA A 205 -6.64 31.00 3.28
N LYS A 206 -7.43 31.90 3.84
CA LYS A 206 -8.63 32.46 3.24
C LYS A 206 -8.56 33.99 3.10
N GLY A 207 -9.56 34.54 2.40
CA GLY A 207 -9.63 35.98 2.10
C GLY A 207 -8.80 36.35 0.86
N THR A 208 -8.98 37.57 0.38
CA THR A 208 -8.36 38.07 -0.87
C THR A 208 -6.83 38.10 -0.77
N ASN A 209 -6.28 38.37 0.41
CA ASN A 209 -4.83 38.45 0.65
C ASN A 209 -4.27 37.17 1.29
N PHE A 210 -5.09 36.14 1.53
CA PHE A 210 -4.70 34.90 2.20
C PHE A 210 -3.99 35.12 3.55
N GLY A 211 -4.31 36.21 4.24
CA GLY A 211 -3.72 36.54 5.53
C GLY A 211 -4.37 35.84 6.73
N ASP A 212 -5.58 35.33 6.54
CA ASP A 212 -6.32 34.64 7.60
C ASP A 212 -6.16 33.13 7.43
N THR A 213 -5.44 32.51 8.37
CA THR A 213 -5.12 31.06 8.35
C THR A 213 -5.98 30.32 9.36
N LEU A 214 -6.66 29.28 8.91
CA LEU A 214 -7.45 28.35 9.74
C LEU A 214 -6.81 26.95 9.70
N SER A 215 -6.67 26.35 10.88
CA SER A 215 -6.19 24.98 11.05
C SER A 215 -7.31 24.13 11.68
N PHE A 216 -7.64 23.02 11.00
CA PHE A 216 -8.63 22.05 11.42
C PHE A 216 -7.94 20.73 11.74
N ASN A 217 -8.18 20.21 12.94
CA ASN A 217 -7.64 18.93 13.44
C ASN A 217 -8.80 18.01 13.78
N MET A 218 -9.22 17.23 12.82
CA MET A 218 -10.44 16.41 12.94
C MET A 218 -10.07 14.98 13.37
N THR A 219 -10.89 14.41 14.26
CA THR A 219 -10.75 13.04 14.79
C THR A 219 -11.95 12.16 14.45
N THR A 220 -12.79 12.60 13.51
CA THR A 220 -13.96 11.85 13.06
C THR A 220 -13.54 10.67 12.20
N LEU A 221 -14.05 9.49 12.56
CA LEU A 221 -13.88 8.26 11.80
C LEU A 221 -15.11 8.09 10.88
N ASN A 222 -14.85 7.87 9.59
CA ASN A 222 -15.89 7.61 8.61
C ASN A 222 -15.55 6.34 7.80
N ASP A 223 -16.56 5.55 7.51
CA ASP A 223 -16.47 4.41 6.59
C ASP A 223 -16.68 4.90 5.14
N ILE A 224 -15.74 4.60 4.26
CA ILE A 224 -15.76 4.99 2.86
C ILE A 224 -15.93 3.74 2.01
N VAL A 225 -16.94 3.76 1.14
CA VAL A 225 -17.20 2.70 0.16
C VAL A 225 -17.19 3.31 -1.24
N LEU A 226 -16.27 2.83 -2.07
CA LEU A 226 -16.13 3.26 -3.46
C LEU A 226 -16.43 2.06 -4.37
N THR A 227 -17.40 2.23 -5.26
CA THR A 227 -17.83 1.19 -6.20
C THR A 227 -17.14 1.36 -7.54
N LYS A 228 -16.41 0.33 -7.97
CA LYS A 228 -15.80 0.24 -9.28
C LYS A 228 -15.40 -1.20 -9.56
N ASN A 229 -15.50 -1.61 -10.82
CA ASN A 229 -14.97 -2.90 -11.25
C ASN A 229 -13.43 -2.87 -11.21
N LEU A 230 -12.83 -3.69 -10.36
CA LEU A 230 -11.39 -3.76 -10.11
C LEU A 230 -10.90 -5.19 -10.41
N PRO A 231 -10.55 -5.48 -11.67
CA PRO A 231 -9.97 -6.79 -12.03
C PRO A 231 -8.55 -6.89 -11.48
N THR A 232 -8.18 -8.08 -11.01
CA THR A 232 -6.82 -8.37 -10.57
C THR A 232 -6.25 -9.55 -11.32
N THR A 233 -4.92 -9.58 -11.46
CA THR A 233 -4.20 -10.65 -12.16
C THR A 233 -3.44 -11.50 -11.15
N GLU A 234 -3.50 -12.82 -11.31
CA GLU A 234 -2.75 -13.76 -10.48
C GLU A 234 -1.24 -13.48 -10.58
N GLY A 235 -0.52 -13.58 -9.47
CA GLY A 235 0.91 -13.31 -9.41
C GLY A 235 1.31 -11.85 -9.61
N ALA A 236 0.36 -10.88 -9.64
CA ALA A 236 0.64 -9.46 -9.80
C ALA A 236 0.14 -8.62 -8.63
N ASN A 237 0.82 -7.49 -8.36
CA ASN A 237 0.36 -6.52 -7.38
C ASN A 237 -1.01 -5.94 -7.76
N VAL A 238 -1.84 -5.67 -6.75
CA VAL A 238 -3.13 -4.99 -6.91
C VAL A 238 -2.95 -3.51 -6.69
N THR A 239 -3.04 -2.72 -7.75
CA THR A 239 -2.88 -1.26 -7.69
C THR A 239 -4.22 -0.56 -7.75
N ILE A 240 -4.55 0.16 -6.69
CA ILE A 240 -5.75 1.02 -6.60
C ILE A 240 -5.35 2.46 -6.88
N LYS A 241 -5.98 3.07 -7.88
CA LYS A 241 -5.77 4.49 -8.20
C LYS A 241 -6.87 5.33 -7.55
N LEU A 242 -6.52 6.02 -6.45
CA LEU A 242 -7.42 6.84 -5.65
C LEU A 242 -7.22 8.32 -5.98
N ILE A 243 -8.28 9.00 -6.38
CA ILE A 243 -8.30 10.45 -6.56
C ILE A 243 -8.80 11.09 -5.27
N ILE A 244 -8.11 12.11 -4.80
CA ILE A 244 -8.48 12.95 -3.66
C ILE A 244 -8.74 14.36 -4.17
N ASN A 245 -10.01 14.75 -4.27
CA ASN A 245 -10.42 16.08 -4.72
C ASN A 245 -10.66 17.01 -3.53
N TYR A 246 -9.66 17.79 -3.19
CA TYR A 246 -9.73 18.71 -2.05
C TYR A 246 -10.75 19.83 -2.20
N LEU A 247 -11.23 20.14 -3.42
CA LEU A 247 -12.32 21.11 -3.59
C LEU A 247 -13.58 20.64 -2.88
N GLN A 248 -13.83 19.33 -2.86
CA GLN A 248 -15.00 18.76 -2.20
C GLN A 248 -15.05 19.03 -0.69
N LEU A 249 -13.89 19.20 -0.03
CA LEU A 249 -13.86 19.59 1.39
C LEU A 249 -14.52 20.94 1.64
N LEU A 250 -14.35 21.87 0.70
CA LEU A 250 -14.79 23.27 0.82
C LEU A 250 -16.02 23.56 -0.04
N ASN A 251 -16.63 22.53 -0.64
CA ASN A 251 -17.86 22.70 -1.39
C ASN A 251 -18.99 23.13 -0.44
N ASP A 252 -19.69 24.23 -0.80
CA ASP A 252 -20.78 24.84 -0.01
C ASP A 252 -20.38 25.27 1.41
N VAL A 253 -19.08 25.41 1.67
CA VAL A 253 -18.54 25.92 2.93
C VAL A 253 -18.42 27.43 2.87
N ASP A 254 -19.19 28.15 3.71
CA ASP A 254 -19.04 29.60 3.84
C ASP A 254 -17.84 29.94 4.74
N LEU A 255 -16.73 30.39 4.10
CA LEU A 255 -15.49 30.73 4.78
C LEU A 255 -15.59 32.02 5.63
N THR A 256 -16.72 32.74 5.64
CA THR A 256 -16.95 33.89 6.51
C THR A 256 -17.48 33.49 7.90
N LYS A 257 -17.95 32.26 8.03
CA LYS A 257 -18.50 31.72 9.29
C LYS A 257 -17.40 31.48 10.34
N SER A 258 -17.84 31.19 11.55
CA SER A 258 -16.93 30.81 12.63
C SER A 258 -16.15 29.52 12.29
N LYS A 259 -14.96 29.38 12.86
CA LYS A 259 -14.10 28.19 12.65
C LYS A 259 -14.88 26.88 12.90
N ASN A 260 -15.66 26.80 13.99
CA ASN A 260 -16.42 25.60 14.33
C ASN A 260 -17.50 25.26 13.30
N GLN A 261 -18.16 26.27 12.71
CA GLN A 261 -19.15 26.04 11.66
C GLN A 261 -18.49 25.57 10.37
N ILE A 262 -17.35 26.14 10.01
CA ILE A 262 -16.53 25.71 8.86
C ILE A 262 -16.08 24.26 9.07
N GLU A 263 -15.54 23.93 10.25
CA GLU A 263 -15.07 22.57 10.59
C GLU A 263 -16.18 21.54 10.50
N ALA A 264 -17.36 21.81 11.06
CA ALA A 264 -18.50 20.92 10.97
C ALA A 264 -18.91 20.59 9.53
N GLN A 265 -18.87 21.60 8.64
CA GLN A 265 -19.18 21.40 7.23
C GLN A 265 -18.06 20.61 6.51
N ILE A 266 -16.79 20.89 6.81
CA ILE A 266 -15.64 20.13 6.28
C ILE A 266 -15.73 18.65 6.69
N VAL A 267 -16.06 18.35 7.95
CA VAL A 267 -16.26 16.98 8.43
C VAL A 267 -17.36 16.27 7.64
N THR A 268 -18.48 16.94 7.40
CA THR A 268 -19.58 16.41 6.58
C THR A 268 -19.16 16.14 5.12
N ASN A 269 -18.27 16.96 4.57
CA ASN A 269 -17.79 16.85 3.20
C ASN A 269 -16.63 15.83 3.04
N ALA A 270 -15.89 15.55 4.11
CA ALA A 270 -14.67 14.73 4.03
C ALA A 270 -14.85 13.36 3.35
N PRO A 271 -15.95 12.61 3.54
CA PRO A 271 -16.18 11.36 2.81
C PRO A 271 -16.29 11.52 1.28
N LYS A 272 -16.70 12.70 0.81
CA LYS A 272 -16.99 12.97 -0.62
C LYS A 272 -15.75 13.25 -1.46
N VAL A 273 -14.57 13.38 -0.84
CA VAL A 273 -13.33 13.75 -1.55
C VAL A 273 -12.73 12.60 -2.35
N PHE A 274 -13.13 11.36 -2.09
CA PHE A 274 -12.53 10.16 -2.64
C PHE A 274 -13.29 9.64 -3.85
N SER A 275 -12.54 9.28 -4.90
CA SER A 275 -13.07 8.54 -6.04
C SER A 275 -12.01 7.61 -6.62
N LEU A 276 -12.42 6.60 -7.39
CA LEU A 276 -11.52 5.69 -8.09
C LEU A 276 -11.32 6.14 -9.53
N LYS A 277 -10.05 6.15 -9.97
CA LYS A 277 -9.72 6.47 -11.37
C LYS A 277 -10.02 5.30 -12.30
#